data_28d40694a7bfcaf6bd770d913c776db2
#
_entry.id   28d40694a7bfcaf6bd770d913c776db2
#
_cell.length_a   1.000
_cell.length_b   1.000
_cell.length_c   1.000
_cell.angle_alpha   90.00
_cell.angle_beta   90.00
_cell.angle_gamma   90.00
#
_symmetry.space_group_name_H-M   'P 1'
#
loop_
_entity.id
_entity.type
_entity.pdbx_description
1 polymer ?
#
loop_
_entity_poly.entity_id
_entity_poly.type
_entity_poly.pdbx_seq_one_letter_code
_entity_poly.pdbx_strand_id
1 'polypeptide(L)'
;MSGIAPTLIPPPTAVDDTHKVYSIAIGCGIMCGVTTVVVLARLLFRWKSKTLGLDDYAFIPATLFYWGWSIMAIYVNLHAGVGKSLWEITLGEYSIWFQGIIGSMWLYPAMSFWIRVSILLFYRRLFATPGSRFLTVVNVLLVLQVVYLIVYSIIPAFVGRPLYKLWNPLERGQYMDDYYYSYTQIALYATSMAFDAILLFLPTWPLWKLQMPLRRRLSIAVVFMMGAAASVVAAWKLAIYVIEMYRFTHIDPHWMDYEMSRLIPPQFDTYGVTFWIPSQVEPTVALIGASMPALRHAFSVTAPQVSRFWTSLRSGSTQHTEQYGSFKAKSYQNLPAGRNDKTPSETEDTTRILDSHQPLEHPPRPYIQLQEWRS
;
A
#
# COMPACT_ATOMS: atom_id res chain seq x y z
N MET A 1 23.82 -46.36 1.17
CA MET A 1 22.66 -46.20 0.27
C MET A 1 21.75 -47.38 0.47
N SER A 2 20.84 -47.31 1.45
CA SER A 2 19.78 -48.31 1.66
C SER A 2 18.72 -48.04 0.61
N GLY A 3 18.63 -48.95 -0.38
CA GLY A 3 17.66 -48.83 -1.46
C GLY A 3 16.24 -48.83 -0.90
N ILE A 4 15.60 -47.70 -1.03
CA ILE A 4 14.15 -47.60 -0.93
C ILE A 4 13.63 -48.46 -2.08
N ALA A 5 12.88 -49.51 -1.74
CA ALA A 5 12.36 -50.43 -2.71
C ALA A 5 11.54 -49.63 -3.77
N PRO A 6 11.74 -49.89 -5.09
CA PRO A 6 11.08 -49.14 -6.15
C PRO A 6 9.55 -49.24 -6.14
N THR A 7 8.99 -50.07 -5.27
CA THR A 7 7.52 -50.24 -5.06
C THR A 7 6.92 -49.18 -4.13
N LEU A 8 7.73 -48.32 -3.49
CA LEU A 8 7.25 -47.24 -2.60
C LEU A 8 7.09 -45.88 -3.31
N ILE A 9 7.49 -45.80 -4.59
CA ILE A 9 7.24 -44.60 -5.39
C ILE A 9 5.94 -44.83 -6.14
N PRO A 10 4.83 -44.19 -5.77
CA PRO A 10 3.59 -44.31 -6.52
C PRO A 10 3.82 -43.87 -7.95
N PRO A 11 3.17 -44.49 -8.95
CA PRO A 11 3.26 -44.05 -10.32
C PRO A 11 2.77 -42.60 -10.38
N PRO A 12 3.47 -41.70 -11.11
CA PRO A 12 3.09 -40.31 -11.20
C PRO A 12 1.69 -40.21 -11.79
N THR A 13 0.76 -39.70 -11.01
CA THR A 13 -0.57 -39.38 -11.48
C THR A 13 -0.47 -38.22 -12.43
N ALA A 14 -1.06 -38.33 -13.62
CA ALA A 14 -1.18 -37.20 -14.54
C ALA A 14 -2.04 -36.12 -13.87
N VAL A 15 -1.42 -34.99 -13.55
CA VAL A 15 -2.08 -33.87 -12.87
C VAL A 15 -2.01 -32.67 -13.81
N ASP A 16 -3.16 -32.11 -14.14
CA ASP A 16 -3.24 -30.87 -14.91
C ASP A 16 -3.94 -29.80 -14.09
N ASP A 17 -3.14 -28.98 -13.43
CA ASP A 17 -3.56 -27.80 -12.68
C ASP A 17 -3.13 -26.48 -13.35
N THR A 18 -2.76 -26.53 -14.62
CA THR A 18 -2.28 -25.38 -15.37
C THR A 18 -3.27 -24.21 -15.42
N HIS A 19 -4.58 -24.49 -15.31
CA HIS A 19 -5.61 -23.45 -15.25
C HIS A 19 -5.51 -22.57 -13.98
N LYS A 20 -4.94 -23.07 -12.88
CA LYS A 20 -4.76 -22.33 -11.63
C LYS A 20 -3.65 -21.25 -11.72
N VAL A 21 -2.76 -21.38 -12.68
CA VAL A 21 -1.63 -20.48 -12.88
C VAL A 21 -2.07 -19.06 -13.25
N TYR A 22 -3.10 -18.96 -14.11
CA TYR A 22 -3.62 -17.65 -14.52
C TYR A 22 -4.19 -16.84 -13.36
N SER A 23 -4.76 -17.50 -12.34
CA SER A 23 -5.31 -16.81 -11.18
C SER A 23 -4.24 -16.02 -10.42
N ILE A 24 -3.02 -16.55 -10.31
CA ILE A 24 -1.88 -15.90 -9.65
C ILE A 24 -1.41 -14.70 -10.47
N ALA A 25 -1.21 -14.90 -11.77
CA ALA A 25 -0.77 -13.84 -12.67
C ALA A 25 -1.77 -12.66 -12.70
N ILE A 26 -3.08 -12.98 -12.78
CA ILE A 26 -4.15 -11.98 -12.74
C ILE A 26 -4.17 -11.28 -11.38
N GLY A 27 -4.07 -12.02 -10.26
CA GLY A 27 -4.02 -11.46 -8.92
C GLY A 27 -2.86 -10.49 -8.72
N CYS A 28 -1.65 -10.88 -9.12
CA CYS A 28 -0.47 -10.02 -9.10
C CYS A 28 -0.64 -8.79 -10.00
N GLY A 29 -1.21 -8.97 -11.20
CA GLY A 29 -1.48 -7.89 -12.15
C GLY A 29 -2.47 -6.86 -11.61
N ILE A 30 -3.57 -7.30 -11.01
CA ILE A 30 -4.57 -6.42 -10.38
C ILE A 30 -3.94 -5.66 -9.22
N MET A 31 -3.22 -6.33 -8.31
CA MET A 31 -2.54 -5.69 -7.18
C MET A 31 -1.52 -4.66 -7.66
N CYS A 32 -0.73 -4.99 -8.68
CA CYS A 32 0.22 -4.08 -9.29
C CYS A 32 -0.47 -2.85 -9.90
N GLY A 33 -1.54 -3.04 -10.66
CA GLY A 33 -2.32 -1.98 -11.27
C GLY A 33 -2.93 -1.03 -10.23
N VAL A 34 -3.63 -1.57 -9.23
CA VAL A 34 -4.25 -0.77 -8.15
C VAL A 34 -3.19 0.04 -7.39
N THR A 35 -2.09 -0.61 -6.99
CA THR A 35 -1.00 0.06 -6.28
C THR A 35 -0.38 1.16 -7.12
N THR A 36 -0.15 0.92 -8.40
CA THR A 36 0.40 1.92 -9.33
C THR A 36 -0.50 3.14 -9.42
N VAL A 37 -1.81 2.96 -9.58
CA VAL A 37 -2.79 4.08 -9.61
C VAL A 37 -2.73 4.90 -8.32
N VAL A 38 -2.71 4.23 -7.16
CA VAL A 38 -2.65 4.89 -5.85
C VAL A 38 -1.34 5.69 -5.68
N VAL A 39 -0.20 5.09 -6.06
CA VAL A 39 1.11 5.73 -5.98
C VAL A 39 1.22 6.92 -6.92
N LEU A 40 0.78 6.77 -8.17
CA LEU A 40 0.77 7.88 -9.14
C LEU A 40 -0.13 9.01 -8.67
N ALA A 41 -1.33 8.71 -8.16
CA ALA A 41 -2.21 9.71 -7.59
C ALA A 41 -1.55 10.47 -6.43
N ARG A 42 -0.83 9.77 -5.53
CA ARG A 42 -0.03 10.39 -4.45
C ARG A 42 1.02 11.35 -5.01
N LEU A 43 1.87 10.87 -5.94
CA LEU A 43 2.99 11.64 -6.48
C LEU A 43 2.49 12.87 -7.26
N LEU A 44 1.49 12.70 -8.12
CA LEU A 44 0.89 13.79 -8.89
C LEU A 44 0.27 14.86 -7.99
N PHE A 45 -0.46 14.43 -6.94
CA PHE A 45 -1.05 15.37 -6.00
C PHE A 45 0.01 16.16 -5.23
N ARG A 46 1.04 15.51 -4.70
CA ARG A 46 2.13 16.16 -3.98
C ARG A 46 2.95 17.07 -4.87
N TRP A 47 3.17 16.68 -6.13
CA TRP A 47 3.83 17.53 -7.13
C TRP A 47 3.02 18.78 -7.42
N LYS A 48 1.72 18.63 -7.72
CA LYS A 48 0.81 19.76 -7.97
C LYS A 48 0.70 20.70 -6.76
N SER A 49 0.71 20.16 -5.55
CA SER A 49 0.65 20.93 -4.30
C SER A 49 2.00 21.52 -3.88
N LYS A 50 3.10 21.26 -4.62
CA LYS A 50 4.48 21.67 -4.28
C LYS A 50 4.91 21.22 -2.87
N THR A 51 4.42 20.07 -2.42
CA THR A 51 4.68 19.51 -1.08
C THR A 51 5.56 18.26 -1.11
N LEU A 52 6.35 18.06 -2.17
CA LEU A 52 7.27 16.94 -2.29
C LEU A 52 8.28 16.95 -1.14
N GLY A 53 8.60 15.79 -0.61
CA GLY A 53 9.56 15.58 0.47
C GLY A 53 10.49 14.40 0.19
N LEU A 54 11.47 14.20 1.05
CA LEU A 54 12.40 13.07 0.96
C LEU A 54 11.66 11.72 0.99
N ASP A 55 10.51 11.65 1.67
CA ASP A 55 9.63 10.48 1.70
C ASP A 55 9.11 10.12 0.30
N ASP A 56 8.83 11.12 -0.55
CA ASP A 56 8.34 10.89 -1.91
C ASP A 56 9.45 10.46 -2.86
N TYR A 57 10.67 10.99 -2.68
CA TYR A 57 11.83 10.52 -3.45
C TYR A 57 12.18 9.07 -3.14
N ALA A 58 12.08 8.64 -1.88
CA ALA A 58 12.27 7.23 -1.51
C ALA A 58 11.13 6.32 -2.03
N PHE A 59 9.96 6.88 -2.29
CA PHE A 59 8.81 6.15 -2.84
C PHE A 59 9.00 5.74 -4.30
N ILE A 60 9.80 6.50 -5.06
CA ILE A 60 10.10 6.20 -6.48
C ILE A 60 10.83 4.86 -6.61
N PRO A 61 12.02 4.65 -6.00
CA PRO A 61 12.70 3.35 -6.08
C PRO A 61 11.87 2.23 -5.44
N ALA A 62 11.11 2.48 -4.37
CA ALA A 62 10.19 1.50 -3.81
C ALA A 62 9.19 0.98 -4.86
N THR A 63 8.63 1.87 -5.64
CA THR A 63 7.67 1.53 -6.71
C THR A 63 8.35 0.80 -7.87
N LEU A 64 9.56 1.19 -8.26
CA LEU A 64 10.33 0.52 -9.31
C LEU A 64 10.66 -0.92 -8.91
N PHE A 65 11.13 -1.16 -7.69
CA PHE A 65 11.38 -2.51 -7.19
C PHE A 65 10.09 -3.33 -7.06
N TYR A 66 8.98 -2.70 -6.68
CA TYR A 66 7.67 -3.35 -6.64
C TYR A 66 7.20 -3.77 -8.04
N TRP A 67 7.40 -2.94 -9.06
CA TRP A 67 7.11 -3.34 -10.44
C TRP A 67 8.01 -4.48 -10.90
N GLY A 68 9.32 -4.40 -10.60
CA GLY A 68 10.26 -5.49 -10.90
C GLY A 68 9.83 -6.80 -10.27
N TRP A 69 9.43 -6.77 -8.99
CA TRP A 69 8.88 -7.93 -8.30
C TRP A 69 7.61 -8.46 -8.98
N SER A 70 6.65 -7.59 -9.28
CA SER A 70 5.38 -7.98 -9.91
C SER A 70 5.59 -8.60 -11.28
N ILE A 71 6.44 -8.02 -12.11
CA ILE A 71 6.79 -8.54 -13.45
C ILE A 71 7.46 -9.91 -13.32
N MET A 72 8.42 -10.04 -12.41
CA MET A 72 9.11 -11.30 -12.16
C MET A 72 8.13 -12.37 -11.66
N ALA A 73 7.25 -12.05 -10.72
CA ALA A 73 6.24 -12.97 -10.21
C ALA A 73 5.30 -13.45 -11.31
N ILE A 74 4.80 -12.55 -12.16
CA ILE A 74 3.93 -12.90 -13.29
C ILE A 74 4.68 -13.77 -14.31
N TYR A 75 5.87 -13.35 -14.70
CA TYR A 75 6.68 -14.06 -15.69
C TYR A 75 7.02 -15.48 -15.26
N VAL A 76 7.52 -15.64 -14.03
CA VAL A 76 7.89 -16.94 -13.48
C VAL A 76 6.66 -17.86 -13.38
N ASN A 77 5.54 -17.37 -12.83
CA ASN A 77 4.35 -18.20 -12.71
C ASN A 77 3.80 -18.65 -14.09
N LEU A 78 3.88 -17.82 -15.12
CA LEU A 78 3.36 -18.18 -16.45
C LEU A 78 4.30 -19.11 -17.24
N HIS A 79 5.63 -19.04 -17.02
CA HIS A 79 6.62 -19.73 -17.88
C HIS A 79 7.39 -20.83 -17.16
N ALA A 80 7.24 -21.02 -15.86
CA ALA A 80 7.99 -22.02 -15.10
C ALA A 80 7.30 -23.40 -15.05
N GLY A 81 6.25 -23.62 -15.80
CA GLY A 81 5.54 -24.91 -15.80
C GLY A 81 4.79 -25.22 -14.51
N VAL A 82 4.35 -24.18 -13.77
CA VAL A 82 3.59 -24.32 -12.53
C VAL A 82 2.30 -25.12 -12.77
N GLY A 83 2.02 -26.13 -11.93
CA GLY A 83 0.82 -26.97 -12.01
C GLY A 83 0.90 -28.07 -13.08
N LYS A 84 2.00 -28.19 -13.83
CA LYS A 84 2.25 -29.32 -14.72
C LYS A 84 2.66 -30.57 -13.95
N SER A 85 2.35 -31.72 -14.50
CA SER A 85 2.87 -33.01 -14.04
C SER A 85 4.42 -33.03 -14.10
N LEU A 86 5.04 -33.74 -13.17
CA LEU A 86 6.53 -33.90 -13.13
C LEU A 86 7.13 -34.31 -14.48
N TRP A 87 6.42 -35.14 -15.24
CA TRP A 87 6.88 -35.65 -16.54
C TRP A 87 6.71 -34.68 -17.71
N GLU A 88 5.90 -33.66 -17.55
CA GLU A 88 5.60 -32.66 -18.59
C GLU A 88 6.45 -31.40 -18.45
N ILE A 89 7.14 -31.23 -17.33
CA ILE A 89 7.99 -30.08 -17.10
C ILE A 89 9.28 -30.22 -17.89
N THR A 90 9.60 -29.22 -18.70
CA THR A 90 10.86 -29.13 -19.41
C THR A 90 11.97 -28.59 -18.50
N LEU A 91 13.23 -28.97 -18.77
CA LEU A 91 14.39 -28.42 -18.04
C LEU A 91 14.48 -26.89 -18.14
N GLY A 92 14.00 -26.31 -19.25
CA GLY A 92 13.94 -24.87 -19.43
C GLY A 92 12.94 -24.19 -18.47
N GLU A 93 11.74 -24.74 -18.34
CA GLU A 93 10.71 -24.23 -17.40
C GLU A 93 11.20 -24.31 -15.96
N TYR A 94 11.83 -25.42 -15.59
CA TYR A 94 12.40 -25.59 -14.25
C TYR A 94 13.53 -24.61 -13.97
N SER A 95 14.38 -24.32 -14.97
CA SER A 95 15.42 -23.28 -14.85
C SER A 95 14.81 -21.90 -14.61
N ILE A 96 13.71 -21.54 -15.26
CA ILE A 96 13.00 -20.27 -15.05
C ILE A 96 12.51 -20.15 -13.60
N TRP A 97 11.99 -21.22 -13.02
CA TRP A 97 11.58 -21.25 -11.63
C TRP A 97 12.73 -20.88 -10.69
N PHE A 98 13.90 -21.51 -10.85
CA PHE A 98 15.06 -21.22 -9.99
C PHE A 98 15.63 -19.83 -10.23
N GLN A 99 15.63 -19.33 -11.46
CA GLN A 99 15.99 -17.94 -11.73
C GLN A 99 15.09 -16.97 -10.95
N GLY A 100 13.79 -17.23 -10.91
CA GLY A 100 12.84 -16.45 -10.13
C GLY A 100 13.12 -16.53 -8.63
N ILE A 101 13.33 -17.73 -8.09
CA ILE A 101 13.64 -17.94 -6.66
C ILE A 101 14.93 -17.21 -6.28
N ILE A 102 16.00 -17.37 -7.06
CA ILE A 102 17.28 -16.73 -6.79
C ILE A 102 17.16 -15.22 -6.94
N GLY A 103 16.52 -14.73 -8.01
CA GLY A 103 16.27 -13.31 -8.21
C GLY A 103 15.45 -12.67 -7.07
N SER A 104 14.50 -13.41 -6.50
CA SER A 104 13.69 -12.95 -5.37
C SER A 104 14.49 -12.63 -4.11
N MET A 105 15.64 -13.32 -3.90
CA MET A 105 16.51 -13.13 -2.73
C MET A 105 17.11 -11.73 -2.65
N TRP A 106 17.31 -11.06 -3.78
CA TRP A 106 17.79 -9.66 -3.84
C TRP A 106 16.66 -8.66 -4.01
N LEU A 107 15.69 -9.00 -4.84
CA LEU A 107 14.63 -8.06 -5.21
C LEU A 107 13.68 -7.77 -4.03
N TYR A 108 13.33 -8.80 -3.24
CA TYR A 108 12.45 -8.64 -2.08
C TYR A 108 13.06 -7.76 -0.98
N PRO A 109 14.30 -8.00 -0.49
CA PRO A 109 14.89 -7.11 0.53
C PRO A 109 15.08 -5.68 0.03
N ALA A 110 15.45 -5.48 -1.23
CA ALA A 110 15.59 -4.14 -1.81
C ALA A 110 14.24 -3.38 -1.86
N MET A 111 13.19 -4.06 -2.28
CA MET A 111 11.83 -3.52 -2.27
C MET A 111 11.38 -3.15 -0.86
N SER A 112 11.51 -4.09 0.10
CA SER A 112 11.13 -3.87 1.50
C SER A 112 11.91 -2.74 2.16
N PHE A 113 13.20 -2.62 1.87
CA PHE A 113 14.06 -1.53 2.33
C PHE A 113 13.51 -0.17 1.92
N TRP A 114 13.26 0.05 0.62
CA TRP A 114 12.80 1.35 0.13
C TRP A 114 11.42 1.73 0.63
N ILE A 115 10.51 0.75 0.78
CA ILE A 115 9.20 0.97 1.36
C ILE A 115 9.32 1.46 2.81
N ARG A 116 10.13 0.77 3.64
CA ARG A 116 10.34 1.13 5.05
C ARG A 116 11.06 2.46 5.22
N VAL A 117 12.07 2.74 4.39
CA VAL A 117 12.75 4.03 4.37
C VAL A 117 11.76 5.16 4.07
N SER A 118 10.89 4.99 3.09
CA SER A 118 9.85 5.99 2.78
C SER A 118 8.90 6.23 3.96
N ILE A 119 8.46 5.16 4.65
CA ILE A 119 7.59 5.26 5.83
C ILE A 119 8.33 5.96 7.00
N LEU A 120 9.60 5.64 7.25
CA LEU A 120 10.42 6.27 8.29
C LEU A 120 10.65 7.76 8.00
N LEU A 121 10.93 8.13 6.77
CA LEU A 121 11.07 9.53 6.35
C LEU A 121 9.75 10.29 6.47
N PHE A 122 8.62 9.64 6.18
CA PHE A 122 7.30 10.20 6.42
C PHE A 122 7.05 10.43 7.93
N TYR A 123 7.37 9.47 8.81
CA TYR A 123 7.25 9.65 10.26
C TYR A 123 8.18 10.75 10.77
N ARG A 124 9.41 10.83 10.26
CA ARG A 124 10.34 11.92 10.55
C ARG A 124 9.72 13.28 10.22
N ARG A 125 9.12 13.42 9.05
CA ARG A 125 8.47 14.66 8.61
C ARG A 125 7.25 15.03 9.46
N LEU A 126 6.50 14.03 9.92
CA LEU A 126 5.22 14.25 10.61
C LEU A 126 5.39 14.53 12.12
N PHE A 127 6.31 13.84 12.78
CA PHE A 127 6.41 13.82 14.24
C PHE A 127 7.75 14.33 14.80
N ALA A 128 8.80 14.44 13.98
CA ALA A 128 10.10 14.77 14.51
C ALA A 128 10.22 16.29 14.76
N THR A 129 10.42 16.65 16.03
CA THR A 129 10.90 17.97 16.44
C THR A 129 12.41 17.92 16.68
N PRO A 130 13.17 18.97 16.35
CA PRO A 130 14.61 19.02 16.61
C PRO A 130 14.92 18.67 18.08
N GLY A 131 15.90 17.77 18.30
CA GLY A 131 16.30 17.33 19.65
C GLY A 131 15.37 16.32 20.34
N SER A 132 14.30 15.84 19.67
CA SER A 132 13.40 14.85 20.24
C SER A 132 14.00 13.45 20.26
N ARG A 133 13.75 12.66 21.31
CA ARG A 133 14.09 11.23 21.37
C ARG A 133 13.49 10.44 20.21
N PHE A 134 12.33 10.85 19.71
CA PHE A 134 11.68 10.24 18.56
C PHE A 134 12.53 10.37 17.30
N LEU A 135 13.12 11.55 17.05
CA LEU A 135 14.02 11.76 15.92
C LEU A 135 15.22 10.83 15.97
N THR A 136 15.81 10.66 17.15
CA THR A 136 16.96 9.75 17.35
C THR A 136 16.56 8.31 17.01
N VAL A 137 15.41 7.83 17.50
CA VAL A 137 14.91 6.48 17.20
C VAL A 137 14.70 6.28 15.70
N VAL A 138 14.07 7.23 15.02
CA VAL A 138 13.86 7.17 13.55
C VAL A 138 15.19 7.11 12.81
N ASN A 139 16.19 7.92 13.20
CA ASN A 139 17.50 7.90 12.56
C ASN A 139 18.24 6.57 12.79
N VAL A 140 18.17 5.99 14.00
CA VAL A 140 18.71 4.65 14.29
C VAL A 140 18.05 3.59 13.42
N LEU A 141 16.72 3.63 13.29
CA LEU A 141 15.99 2.70 12.42
C LEU A 141 16.37 2.85 10.95
N LEU A 142 16.62 4.08 10.46
CA LEU A 142 17.12 4.31 9.10
C LEU A 142 18.49 3.66 8.88
N VAL A 143 19.41 3.79 9.86
CA VAL A 143 20.72 3.12 9.80
C VAL A 143 20.55 1.60 9.80
N LEU A 144 19.68 1.05 10.67
CA LEU A 144 19.38 -0.37 10.71
C LEU A 144 18.78 -0.90 9.40
N GLN A 145 18.00 -0.09 8.68
CA GLN A 145 17.51 -0.47 7.34
C GLN A 145 18.67 -0.57 6.33
N VAL A 146 19.66 0.33 6.38
CA VAL A 146 20.84 0.23 5.52
C VAL A 146 21.64 -1.05 5.84
N VAL A 147 21.83 -1.36 7.12
CA VAL A 147 22.50 -2.61 7.54
C VAL A 147 21.72 -3.83 7.04
N TYR A 148 20.38 -3.82 7.17
CA TYR A 148 19.50 -4.87 6.65
C TYR A 148 19.72 -5.08 5.13
N LEU A 149 19.73 -4.01 4.34
CA LEU A 149 19.95 -4.10 2.90
C LEU A 149 21.32 -4.70 2.57
N ILE A 150 22.38 -4.24 3.24
CA ILE A 150 23.75 -4.75 3.03
C ILE A 150 23.83 -6.25 3.37
N VAL A 151 23.34 -6.64 4.53
CA VAL A 151 23.35 -8.04 5.00
C VAL A 151 22.62 -8.95 4.03
N TYR A 152 21.38 -8.60 3.66
CA TYR A 152 20.58 -9.42 2.75
C TYR A 152 20.91 -9.25 1.26
N SER A 153 21.85 -8.36 0.91
CA SER A 153 22.48 -8.34 -0.40
C SER A 153 23.70 -9.26 -0.49
N ILE A 154 24.38 -9.49 0.63
CA ILE A 154 25.61 -10.30 0.70
C ILE A 154 25.29 -11.78 0.95
N ILE A 155 24.41 -12.09 1.91
CA ILE A 155 24.10 -13.47 2.32
C ILE A 155 23.70 -14.38 1.14
N PRO A 156 22.80 -13.94 0.21
CA PRO A 156 22.41 -14.80 -0.91
C PRO A 156 23.54 -15.21 -1.85
N ALA A 157 24.63 -14.43 -1.89
CA ALA A 157 25.81 -14.78 -2.71
C ALA A 157 26.56 -16.03 -2.20
N PHE A 158 26.26 -16.49 -0.98
CA PHE A 158 26.86 -17.68 -0.39
C PHE A 158 25.98 -18.94 -0.49
N VAL A 159 24.75 -18.83 -1.00
CA VAL A 159 23.83 -19.97 -1.19
C VAL A 159 24.43 -21.05 -2.10
N GLY A 160 25.28 -20.66 -3.02
CA GLY A 160 26.02 -21.58 -3.86
C GLY A 160 27.00 -20.87 -4.79
N ARG A 161 28.07 -21.56 -5.13
CA ARG A 161 29.13 -21.03 -5.99
C ARG A 161 29.51 -22.03 -7.07
N PRO A 162 29.54 -21.64 -8.35
CA PRO A 162 29.18 -20.34 -8.92
C PRO A 162 27.67 -20.18 -9.08
N LEU A 163 27.17 -18.93 -8.97
CA LEU A 163 25.74 -18.61 -9.00
C LEU A 163 25.00 -19.08 -10.26
N TYR A 164 25.66 -19.04 -11.44
CA TYR A 164 25.05 -19.45 -12.72
C TYR A 164 24.67 -20.93 -12.78
N LYS A 165 25.26 -21.78 -11.93
CA LYS A 165 24.94 -23.23 -11.83
C LYS A 165 23.68 -23.48 -10.99
N LEU A 166 23.26 -22.54 -10.17
CA LEU A 166 22.13 -22.71 -9.26
C LEU A 166 20.77 -22.81 -9.99
N TRP A 167 20.66 -22.24 -11.16
CA TRP A 167 19.45 -22.37 -11.98
C TRP A 167 19.54 -23.46 -13.06
N ASN A 168 20.67 -24.18 -13.14
CA ASN A 168 20.78 -25.37 -13.99
C ASN A 168 20.21 -26.58 -13.22
N PRO A 169 19.10 -27.18 -13.64
CA PRO A 169 18.45 -28.28 -12.93
C PRO A 169 19.37 -29.49 -12.68
N LEU A 170 20.28 -29.76 -13.62
CA LEU A 170 21.17 -30.92 -13.56
C LEU A 170 22.35 -30.73 -12.61
N GLU A 171 22.80 -29.51 -12.41
CA GLU A 171 23.98 -29.20 -11.61
C GLU A 171 23.63 -28.66 -10.22
N ARG A 172 22.41 -28.11 -10.02
CA ARG A 172 21.98 -27.43 -8.80
C ARG A 172 22.25 -28.23 -7.54
N GLY A 173 21.91 -29.52 -7.52
CA GLY A 173 22.05 -30.37 -6.35
C GLY A 173 23.48 -30.55 -5.84
N GLN A 174 24.49 -30.22 -6.65
CA GLN A 174 25.92 -30.28 -6.26
C GLN A 174 26.44 -28.94 -5.71
N TYR A 175 25.82 -27.81 -6.08
CA TYR A 175 26.34 -26.48 -5.81
C TYR A 175 25.47 -25.64 -4.89
N MET A 176 24.21 -26.05 -4.62
CA MET A 176 23.28 -25.34 -3.73
C MET A 176 23.15 -26.08 -2.40
N ASP A 177 23.28 -25.31 -1.33
CA ASP A 177 22.93 -25.77 0.00
C ASP A 177 21.47 -25.37 0.30
N ASP A 178 20.55 -26.33 0.19
CA ASP A 178 19.12 -26.12 0.40
C ASP A 178 18.79 -25.72 1.86
N TYR A 179 19.55 -26.22 2.83
CA TYR A 179 19.40 -25.84 4.24
C TYR A 179 19.83 -24.39 4.47
N TYR A 180 20.99 -24.00 3.92
CA TYR A 180 21.44 -22.62 4.00
C TYR A 180 20.46 -21.66 3.34
N TYR A 181 19.93 -22.03 2.18
CA TYR A 181 18.88 -21.25 1.50
C TYR A 181 17.65 -21.08 2.39
N SER A 182 17.12 -22.18 2.94
CA SER A 182 15.89 -22.18 3.74
C SER A 182 16.04 -21.36 5.04
N TYR A 183 17.15 -21.53 5.76
CA TYR A 183 17.43 -20.72 6.95
C TYR A 183 17.60 -19.24 6.63
N THR A 184 18.24 -18.92 5.52
CA THR A 184 18.38 -17.54 5.06
C THR A 184 17.03 -16.90 4.78
N GLN A 185 16.11 -17.60 4.13
CA GLN A 185 14.76 -17.12 3.86
C GLN A 185 13.94 -16.93 5.14
N ILE A 186 14.02 -17.86 6.08
CA ILE A 186 13.36 -17.72 7.39
C ILE A 186 13.91 -16.49 8.14
N ALA A 187 15.22 -16.32 8.17
CA ALA A 187 15.85 -15.16 8.81
C ALA A 187 15.41 -13.83 8.14
N LEU A 188 15.36 -13.80 6.81
CA LEU A 188 14.89 -12.67 6.03
C LEU A 188 13.44 -12.29 6.38
N TYR A 189 12.54 -13.27 6.37
CA TYR A 189 11.11 -13.02 6.65
C TYR A 189 10.87 -12.68 8.12
N ALA A 190 11.57 -13.32 9.06
CA ALA A 190 11.48 -13.00 10.49
C ALA A 190 11.97 -11.57 10.78
N THR A 191 13.11 -11.19 10.20
CA THR A 191 13.65 -9.83 10.33
C THR A 191 12.73 -8.80 9.68
N SER A 192 12.18 -9.12 8.51
CA SER A 192 11.19 -8.29 7.81
C SER A 192 9.97 -8.04 8.70
N MET A 193 9.37 -9.10 9.23
CA MET A 193 8.22 -9.03 10.14
C MET A 193 8.53 -8.21 11.40
N ALA A 194 9.72 -8.38 11.99
CA ALA A 194 10.13 -7.61 13.17
C ALA A 194 10.20 -6.11 12.87
N PHE A 195 10.78 -5.70 11.73
CA PHE A 195 10.79 -4.30 11.33
C PHE A 195 9.39 -3.76 11.06
N ASP A 196 8.49 -4.52 10.43
CA ASP A 196 7.11 -4.09 10.19
C ASP A 196 6.35 -3.89 11.51
N ALA A 197 6.55 -4.77 12.48
CA ALA A 197 6.00 -4.61 13.83
C ALA A 197 6.55 -3.34 14.53
N ILE A 198 7.86 -3.09 14.44
CA ILE A 198 8.46 -1.87 15.00
C ILE A 198 7.87 -0.61 14.32
N LEU A 199 7.75 -0.61 13.01
CA LEU A 199 7.17 0.51 12.25
C LEU A 199 5.69 0.74 12.61
N LEU A 200 4.96 -0.34 12.89
CA LEU A 200 3.58 -0.27 13.35
C LEU A 200 3.46 0.43 14.71
N PHE A 201 4.28 0.04 15.69
CA PHE A 201 4.22 0.59 17.04
C PHE A 201 4.88 1.97 17.18
N LEU A 202 5.78 2.34 16.30
CA LEU A 202 6.55 3.57 16.37
C LEU A 202 5.69 4.85 16.49
N PRO A 203 4.62 5.06 15.69
CA PRO A 203 3.79 6.27 15.78
C PRO A 203 2.89 6.31 17.01
N THR A 204 2.67 5.21 17.72
CA THR A 204 1.79 5.19 18.92
C THR A 204 2.35 6.06 20.03
N TRP A 205 3.67 6.08 20.20
CA TRP A 205 4.33 6.88 21.25
C TRP A 205 4.08 8.39 21.14
N PRO A 206 4.34 9.07 20.00
CA PRO A 206 4.02 10.49 19.87
C PRO A 206 2.49 10.76 19.90
N LEU A 207 1.67 9.80 19.47
CA LEU A 207 0.22 9.94 19.44
C LEU A 207 -0.41 10.03 20.84
N TRP A 208 0.10 9.26 21.80
CA TRP A 208 -0.42 9.29 23.18
C TRP A 208 -0.13 10.62 23.88
N LYS A 209 0.92 11.33 23.49
CA LYS A 209 1.32 12.61 24.09
C LYS A 209 0.69 13.83 23.44
N LEU A 210 0.12 13.69 22.24
CA LEU A 210 -0.36 14.82 21.46
C LEU A 210 -1.88 14.82 21.38
N GLN A 211 -2.50 15.88 21.94
CA GLN A 211 -3.94 16.14 21.80
C GLN A 211 -4.21 16.59 20.35
N MET A 212 -4.56 15.66 19.49
CA MET A 212 -4.85 15.94 18.08
C MET A 212 -6.34 15.99 17.80
N PRO A 213 -6.80 16.85 16.87
CA PRO A 213 -8.17 16.85 16.41
C PRO A 213 -8.54 15.51 15.78
N LEU A 214 -9.77 15.04 16.00
CA LEU A 214 -10.28 13.73 15.55
C LEU A 214 -9.97 13.42 14.09
N ARG A 215 -9.99 14.42 13.22
CA ARG A 215 -9.68 14.25 11.78
C ARG A 215 -8.24 13.78 11.52
N ARG A 216 -7.25 14.28 12.29
CA ARG A 216 -5.86 13.83 12.17
C ARG A 216 -5.69 12.44 12.77
N ARG A 217 -6.33 12.18 13.91
CA ARG A 217 -6.32 10.87 14.58
C ARG A 217 -6.86 9.76 13.68
N LEU A 218 -7.96 10.00 12.95
CA LEU A 218 -8.53 9.03 12.00
C LEU A 218 -7.56 8.71 10.84
N SER A 219 -6.83 9.71 10.33
CA SER A 219 -5.84 9.48 9.26
C SER A 219 -4.72 8.55 9.68
N ILE A 220 -4.25 8.72 10.92
CA ILE A 220 -3.18 7.90 11.49
C ILE A 220 -3.71 6.51 11.81
N ALA A 221 -4.95 6.39 12.29
CA ALA A 221 -5.60 5.10 12.51
C ALA A 221 -5.70 4.26 11.22
N VAL A 222 -5.99 4.87 10.08
CA VAL A 222 -6.00 4.16 8.78
C VAL A 222 -4.60 3.64 8.42
N VAL A 223 -3.56 4.47 8.59
CA VAL A 223 -2.17 4.03 8.34
C VAL A 223 -1.79 2.89 9.29
N PHE A 224 -2.20 2.99 10.56
CA PHE A 224 -1.97 1.94 11.56
C PHE A 224 -2.67 0.63 11.19
N MET A 225 -3.94 0.68 10.76
CA MET A 225 -4.67 -0.52 10.31
C MET A 225 -4.02 -1.16 9.09
N MET A 226 -3.54 -0.36 8.12
CA MET A 226 -2.83 -0.88 6.95
C MET A 226 -1.47 -1.48 7.33
N GLY A 227 -0.74 -0.85 8.27
CA GLY A 227 0.49 -1.41 8.83
C GLY A 227 0.25 -2.74 9.56
N ALA A 228 -0.83 -2.83 10.35
CA ALA A 228 -1.23 -4.06 11.02
C ALA A 228 -1.58 -5.17 10.02
N ALA A 229 -2.31 -4.85 8.94
CA ALA A 229 -2.62 -5.78 7.87
C ALA A 229 -1.35 -6.30 7.18
N ALA A 230 -0.38 -5.42 6.88
CA ALA A 230 0.92 -5.83 6.33
C ALA A 230 1.68 -6.77 7.28
N SER A 231 1.69 -6.47 8.59
CA SER A 231 2.35 -7.31 9.61
C SER A 231 1.70 -8.69 9.74
N VAL A 232 0.36 -8.77 9.63
CA VAL A 232 -0.37 -10.06 9.63
C VAL A 232 -0.01 -10.90 8.40
N VAL A 233 0.08 -10.27 7.22
CA VAL A 233 0.50 -10.97 5.98
C VAL A 233 1.95 -11.46 6.09
N ALA A 234 2.85 -10.65 6.67
CA ALA A 234 4.24 -11.04 6.89
C ALA A 234 4.35 -12.23 7.86
N ALA A 235 3.56 -12.23 8.94
CA ALA A 235 3.48 -13.35 9.89
C ALA A 235 2.92 -14.62 9.22
N TRP A 236 1.87 -14.49 8.42
CA TRP A 236 1.30 -15.59 7.64
C TRP A 236 2.33 -16.19 6.68
N LYS A 237 3.07 -15.36 5.93
CA LYS A 237 4.14 -15.80 5.03
C LYS A 237 5.24 -16.57 5.79
N LEU A 238 5.69 -16.05 6.91
CA LEU A 238 6.70 -16.72 7.74
C LEU A 238 6.20 -18.06 8.27
N ALA A 239 4.96 -18.11 8.76
CA ALA A 239 4.37 -19.35 9.28
C ALA A 239 4.29 -20.44 8.20
N ILE A 240 3.82 -20.10 7.00
CA ILE A 240 3.77 -21.01 5.86
C ILE A 240 5.19 -21.57 5.57
N TYR A 241 6.18 -20.69 5.48
CA TYR A 241 7.54 -21.10 5.13
C TYR A 241 8.17 -22.01 6.18
N VAL A 242 7.91 -21.76 7.46
CA VAL A 242 8.38 -22.63 8.56
C VAL A 242 7.67 -23.99 8.55
N ILE A 243 6.37 -24.04 8.26
CA ILE A 243 5.61 -25.28 8.13
C ILE A 243 6.16 -26.12 6.98
N GLU A 244 6.46 -25.50 5.85
CA GLU A 244 7.03 -26.17 4.69
C GLU A 244 8.39 -26.77 5.00
N MET A 245 9.27 -25.99 5.64
CA MET A 245 10.57 -26.50 6.07
C MET A 245 10.45 -27.67 7.08
N TYR A 246 9.47 -27.61 7.99
CA TYR A 246 9.20 -28.71 8.92
C TYR A 246 8.76 -29.99 8.19
N ARG A 247 7.89 -29.89 7.20
CA ARG A 247 7.45 -31.03 6.35
C ARG A 247 8.61 -31.62 5.57
N PHE A 248 9.48 -30.79 5.01
CA PHE A 248 10.68 -31.24 4.30
C PHE A 248 11.64 -32.02 5.20
N THR A 249 11.80 -31.64 6.46
CA THR A 249 12.68 -32.30 7.43
C THR A 249 12.06 -33.55 8.06
N HIS A 250 10.73 -33.57 8.21
CA HIS A 250 9.98 -34.70 8.78
C HIS A 250 9.13 -35.33 7.67
N ILE A 251 9.69 -36.30 6.97
CA ILE A 251 9.09 -36.93 5.78
C ILE A 251 7.64 -37.35 6.06
N ASP A 252 6.68 -36.55 5.56
CA ASP A 252 5.26 -36.89 5.51
C ASP A 252 5.02 -37.67 4.22
N PRO A 253 4.48 -38.92 4.28
CA PRO A 253 4.21 -39.74 3.09
C PRO A 253 3.24 -39.06 2.10
N HIS A 254 2.25 -38.35 2.59
CA HIS A 254 1.29 -37.64 1.72
C HIS A 254 1.90 -36.42 1.04
N TRP A 255 2.78 -35.73 1.75
CA TRP A 255 3.53 -34.61 1.18
C TRP A 255 4.54 -35.10 0.13
N MET A 256 5.22 -36.22 0.40
CA MET A 256 6.15 -36.82 -0.54
C MET A 256 5.45 -37.28 -1.83
N ASP A 257 4.28 -37.90 -1.71
CA ASP A 257 3.46 -38.32 -2.88
C ASP A 257 3.04 -37.12 -3.72
N TYR A 258 2.66 -36.04 -3.05
CA TYR A 258 2.29 -34.78 -3.68
C TYR A 258 3.49 -34.15 -4.44
N GLU A 259 4.66 -34.04 -3.80
CA GLU A 259 5.89 -33.51 -4.41
C GLU A 259 6.37 -34.37 -5.60
N MET A 260 6.17 -35.69 -5.54
CA MET A 260 6.48 -36.60 -6.66
C MET A 260 5.50 -36.48 -7.81
N SER A 261 4.28 -35.99 -7.58
CA SER A 261 3.31 -35.77 -8.64
C SER A 261 3.50 -34.43 -9.37
N ARG A 262 4.01 -33.41 -8.66
CA ARG A 262 4.19 -32.04 -9.18
C ARG A 262 5.51 -31.44 -8.71
N LEU A 263 6.33 -31.00 -9.62
CA LEU A 263 7.60 -30.37 -9.26
C LEU A 263 7.43 -28.93 -8.75
N ILE A 264 6.45 -28.22 -9.30
CA ILE A 264 6.15 -26.82 -8.94
C ILE A 264 4.64 -26.72 -8.70
N PRO A 265 4.22 -26.74 -7.42
CA PRO A 265 2.80 -26.70 -7.08
C PRO A 265 2.18 -25.33 -7.35
N PRO A 266 0.88 -25.28 -7.74
CA PRO A 266 0.16 -24.02 -7.87
C PRO A 266 -0.09 -23.39 -6.50
N GLN A 267 -0.26 -22.08 -6.47
CA GLN A 267 -0.56 -21.33 -5.25
C GLN A 267 -1.89 -21.81 -4.65
N PHE A 268 -1.95 -21.84 -3.31
CA PHE A 268 -3.13 -22.26 -2.53
C PHE A 268 -3.53 -23.72 -2.66
N ASP A 269 -2.64 -24.58 -3.13
CA ASP A 269 -2.88 -26.00 -3.05
C ASP A 269 -2.65 -26.53 -1.63
N THR A 270 -3.26 -27.67 -1.27
CA THR A 270 -3.23 -28.22 0.09
C THR A 270 -1.81 -28.45 0.62
N TYR A 271 -0.90 -28.88 -0.26
CA TYR A 271 0.50 -29.15 0.04
C TYR A 271 1.45 -28.20 -0.70
N GLY A 272 0.94 -27.45 -1.67
CA GLY A 272 1.73 -26.54 -2.48
C GLY A 272 1.81 -25.17 -1.83
N VAL A 273 3.02 -24.79 -1.44
CA VAL A 273 3.25 -23.48 -0.85
C VAL A 273 4.03 -22.62 -1.83
N THR A 274 3.42 -21.58 -2.31
CA THR A 274 4.13 -20.56 -3.03
C THR A 274 4.10 -19.25 -2.24
N PHE A 275 5.23 -18.59 -2.17
CA PHE A 275 5.42 -17.34 -1.43
C PHE A 275 5.07 -16.10 -2.27
N TRP A 276 4.70 -16.27 -3.55
CA TRP A 276 4.48 -15.16 -4.48
C TRP A 276 3.34 -14.23 -4.06
N ILE A 277 2.16 -14.80 -3.75
CA ILE A 277 1.01 -13.98 -3.36
C ILE A 277 1.22 -13.27 -2.01
N PRO A 278 1.63 -13.93 -0.93
CA PRO A 278 1.92 -13.24 0.32
C PRO A 278 3.00 -12.16 0.16
N SER A 279 4.04 -12.44 -0.62
CA SER A 279 5.12 -11.48 -0.89
C SER A 279 4.70 -10.32 -1.82
N GLN A 280 3.61 -10.45 -2.56
CA GLN A 280 2.98 -9.38 -3.32
C GLN A 280 2.02 -8.55 -2.47
N VAL A 281 1.21 -9.20 -1.62
CA VAL A 281 0.21 -8.52 -0.78
C VAL A 281 0.86 -7.61 0.25
N GLU A 282 1.92 -8.07 0.92
CA GLU A 282 2.64 -7.31 1.95
C GLU A 282 3.09 -5.91 1.46
N PRO A 283 3.89 -5.78 0.38
CA PRO A 283 4.31 -4.47 -0.13
C PRO A 283 3.15 -3.68 -0.75
N THR A 284 2.15 -4.35 -1.34
CA THR A 284 0.93 -3.70 -1.85
C THR A 284 0.22 -2.93 -0.74
N VAL A 285 -0.06 -3.60 0.39
CA VAL A 285 -0.73 -3.00 1.54
C VAL A 285 0.12 -1.88 2.14
N ALA A 286 1.44 -2.08 2.25
CA ALA A 286 2.37 -1.08 2.77
C ALA A 286 2.42 0.19 1.89
N LEU A 287 2.51 0.06 0.56
CA LEU A 287 2.52 1.19 -0.38
C LEU A 287 1.19 1.94 -0.41
N ILE A 288 0.07 1.23 -0.41
CA ILE A 288 -1.26 1.84 -0.33
C ILE A 288 -1.40 2.58 1.00
N GLY A 289 -1.07 1.93 2.12
CA GLY A 289 -1.16 2.50 3.46
C GLY A 289 -0.33 3.77 3.62
N ALA A 290 0.92 3.75 3.16
CA ALA A 290 1.80 4.91 3.17
C ALA A 290 1.28 6.07 2.28
N SER A 291 0.48 5.76 1.25
CA SER A 291 -0.11 6.77 0.35
C SER A 291 -1.36 7.45 0.92
N MET A 292 -2.08 6.79 1.83
CA MET A 292 -3.37 7.27 2.38
C MET A 292 -3.33 8.68 3.00
N PRO A 293 -2.32 9.08 3.79
CA PRO A 293 -2.29 10.43 4.37
C PRO A 293 -2.23 11.54 3.32
N ALA A 294 -1.48 11.30 2.24
CA ALA A 294 -1.35 12.26 1.13
C ALA A 294 -2.64 12.35 0.33
N LEU A 295 -3.26 11.22 0.00
CA LEU A 295 -4.52 11.15 -0.73
C LEU A 295 -5.68 11.77 0.05
N ARG A 296 -5.74 11.56 1.37
CA ARG A 296 -6.77 12.20 2.20
C ARG A 296 -6.72 13.73 2.12
N HIS A 297 -5.52 14.30 2.17
CA HIS A 297 -5.36 15.74 1.98
C HIS A 297 -5.85 16.17 0.59
N ALA A 298 -5.55 15.37 -0.45
CA ALA A 298 -6.06 15.56 -1.80
C ALA A 298 -7.59 15.57 -1.84
N PHE A 299 -8.23 14.57 -1.26
CA PHE A 299 -9.69 14.47 -1.21
C PHE A 299 -10.33 15.63 -0.45
N SER A 300 -9.72 16.09 0.65
CA SER A 300 -10.28 17.23 1.40
C SER A 300 -10.24 18.53 0.63
N VAL A 301 -9.29 18.71 -0.29
CA VAL A 301 -9.18 19.91 -1.14
C VAL A 301 -10.04 19.78 -2.40
N THR A 302 -10.13 18.61 -2.99
CA THR A 302 -10.84 18.39 -4.26
C THR A 302 -12.33 18.06 -4.09
N ALA A 303 -12.73 17.42 -2.98
CA ALA A 303 -14.12 17.04 -2.72
C ALA A 303 -15.11 18.21 -2.84
N PRO A 304 -14.85 19.42 -2.29
CA PRO A 304 -15.76 20.54 -2.46
C PRO A 304 -15.83 21.07 -3.91
N GLN A 305 -14.78 20.88 -4.71
CA GLN A 305 -14.78 21.25 -6.12
C GLN A 305 -15.59 20.27 -6.96
N VAL A 306 -15.45 18.97 -6.69
CA VAL A 306 -16.22 17.91 -7.35
C VAL A 306 -17.70 18.01 -6.99
N SER A 307 -18.04 18.26 -5.72
CA SER A 307 -19.43 18.44 -5.31
C SER A 307 -20.08 19.66 -5.99
N ARG A 308 -19.35 20.77 -6.12
CA ARG A 308 -19.83 21.95 -6.88
C ARG A 308 -20.02 21.64 -8.37
N PHE A 309 -19.14 20.87 -8.96
CA PHE A 309 -19.27 20.43 -10.36
C PHE A 309 -20.51 19.53 -10.54
N TRP A 310 -20.73 18.56 -9.66
CA TRP A 310 -21.91 17.70 -9.68
C TRP A 310 -23.21 18.46 -9.41
N THR A 311 -23.21 19.45 -8.50
CA THR A 311 -24.36 20.31 -8.26
C THR A 311 -24.63 21.24 -9.46
N SER A 312 -23.61 21.76 -10.14
CA SER A 312 -23.79 22.58 -11.34
C SER A 312 -24.32 21.77 -12.54
N LEU A 313 -23.88 20.50 -12.70
CA LEU A 313 -24.46 19.60 -13.70
C LEU A 313 -25.91 19.25 -13.39
N ARG A 314 -26.25 19.08 -12.11
CA ARG A 314 -27.61 18.74 -11.67
C ARG A 314 -28.56 19.97 -11.72
N SER A 315 -28.06 21.18 -11.47
CA SER A 315 -28.83 22.40 -11.57
C SER A 315 -29.01 22.90 -13.03
N GLY A 316 -28.10 22.52 -13.94
CA GLY A 316 -28.24 22.81 -15.36
C GLY A 316 -29.44 22.13 -16.03
N SER A 317 -29.93 21.01 -15.48
CA SER A 317 -31.11 20.31 -16.01
C SER A 317 -32.46 20.86 -15.49
N THR A 318 -32.44 21.62 -14.39
CA THR A 318 -33.64 22.18 -13.77
C THR A 318 -33.99 23.59 -14.26
N GLN A 319 -33.02 24.34 -14.81
CA GLN A 319 -33.31 25.70 -15.33
C GLN A 319 -34.10 25.72 -16.65
N HIS A 320 -34.11 24.62 -17.41
CA HIS A 320 -34.93 24.57 -18.65
C HIS A 320 -36.43 24.37 -18.38
N THR A 321 -36.81 23.91 -17.18
CA THR A 321 -38.24 23.67 -16.85
C THR A 321 -38.88 24.86 -16.17
N GLU A 322 -38.13 25.75 -15.50
CA GLU A 322 -38.72 26.96 -14.88
C GLU A 322 -38.92 28.12 -15.85
N GLN A 323 -38.17 28.19 -16.95
CA GLN A 323 -38.31 29.25 -17.92
C GLN A 323 -39.57 29.10 -18.78
N TYR A 324 -40.17 27.90 -18.87
CA TYR A 324 -41.44 27.67 -19.56
C TYR A 324 -42.67 27.94 -18.69
N GLY A 325 -42.52 27.91 -17.36
CA GLY A 325 -43.58 28.24 -16.38
C GLY A 325 -43.77 29.76 -16.17
N SER A 326 -42.70 30.55 -16.31
CA SER A 326 -42.71 31.98 -16.03
C SER A 326 -43.34 32.81 -17.17
N PHE A 327 -43.37 32.29 -18.40
CA PHE A 327 -44.03 32.98 -19.52
C PHE A 327 -45.57 32.92 -19.47
N LYS A 328 -46.14 31.93 -18.75
CA LYS A 328 -47.61 31.79 -18.62
C LYS A 328 -48.20 32.62 -17.46
N ALA A 329 -47.39 33.04 -16.50
CA ALA A 329 -47.86 33.79 -15.33
C ALA A 329 -47.88 35.33 -15.54
N LYS A 330 -47.15 35.87 -16.53
CA LYS A 330 -47.12 37.31 -16.84
C LYS A 330 -48.21 37.78 -17.76
N SER A 331 -49.05 36.89 -18.32
CA SER A 331 -50.10 37.25 -19.27
C SER A 331 -51.47 37.54 -18.62
N TYR A 332 -51.61 37.41 -17.30
CA TYR A 332 -52.93 37.66 -16.65
C TYR A 332 -52.94 38.79 -15.61
N GLN A 333 -51.96 39.69 -15.60
CA GLN A 333 -51.90 40.80 -14.65
C GLN A 333 -52.10 42.21 -15.21
N ASN A 334 -52.69 42.36 -16.39
CA ASN A 334 -53.02 43.67 -16.91
C ASN A 334 -54.57 43.74 -17.28
N LEU A 335 -55.37 43.94 -16.22
CA LEU A 335 -56.72 44.44 -16.34
C LEU A 335 -56.91 45.57 -15.31
N PRO A 336 -57.41 46.78 -15.74
CA PRO A 336 -57.56 47.93 -14.85
C PRO A 336 -58.82 47.78 -14.01
N ALA A 337 -58.70 47.82 -12.67
CA ALA A 337 -59.85 47.95 -11.78
C ALA A 337 -60.11 49.45 -11.43
N GLY A 338 -61.31 49.85 -11.59
CA GLY A 338 -61.80 51.17 -11.45
C GLY A 338 -61.86 51.73 -10.02
N ARG A 339 -61.86 52.97 -10.05
CA ARG A 339 -62.09 54.04 -9.04
C ARG A 339 -63.29 53.77 -8.17
N ASN A 340 -63.12 53.87 -6.81
CA ASN A 340 -64.14 54.51 -5.96
C ASN A 340 -63.58 55.05 -4.68
N ASP A 341 -63.96 56.33 -4.46
CA ASP A 341 -63.75 57.16 -3.27
C ASP A 341 -64.27 56.61 -1.96
N LYS A 342 -63.63 56.98 -0.87
CA LYS A 342 -64.14 57.83 0.24
C LYS A 342 -63.26 57.65 1.51
N THR A 343 -62.85 58.82 1.99
CA THR A 343 -62.31 59.19 3.33
C THR A 343 -63.32 59.00 4.45
N PRO A 344 -63.03 59.40 5.74
CA PRO A 344 -61.86 59.30 6.64
C PRO A 344 -62.31 58.93 8.09
N SER A 345 -61.38 58.81 9.00
CA SER A 345 -61.45 59.25 10.43
C SER A 345 -60.38 58.47 11.27
N GLU A 346 -59.47 59.24 11.82
CA GLU A 346 -59.34 59.59 13.24
C GLU A 346 -59.17 58.34 14.15
N THR A 347 -58.16 58.20 14.96
CA THR A 347 -57.64 59.03 16.07
C THR A 347 -56.40 58.34 16.65
N GLU A 348 -55.47 59.16 17.08
CA GLU A 348 -54.73 59.17 18.37
C GLU A 348 -54.08 57.87 18.83
N ASP A 349 -52.92 57.78 19.39
CA ASP A 349 -52.18 58.75 20.22
C ASP A 349 -50.79 58.13 20.58
N THR A 350 -49.90 59.04 20.73
CA THR A 350 -48.87 59.15 21.82
C THR A 350 -47.61 58.30 21.81
N THR A 351 -46.57 59.03 21.59
CA THR A 351 -45.42 59.43 22.44
C THR A 351 -44.21 58.50 22.59
N ARG A 352 -43.11 59.15 22.21
CA ARG A 352 -41.82 59.23 22.94
C ARG A 352 -40.98 57.95 23.01
N ILE A 353 -39.71 57.98 22.74
CA ILE A 353 -38.57 58.79 23.22
C ILE A 353 -37.34 58.45 22.34
N LEU A 354 -36.75 59.40 21.75
CA LEU A 354 -35.42 59.99 21.93
C LEU A 354 -34.20 59.02 22.04
N ASP A 355 -33.33 59.25 21.07
CA ASP A 355 -31.86 59.42 21.22
C ASP A 355 -30.98 58.31 21.81
N SER A 356 -30.09 57.87 21.02
CA SER A 356 -28.67 58.14 21.23
C SER A 356 -27.79 57.52 20.12
N HIS A 357 -27.21 58.38 19.34
CA HIS A 357 -26.01 58.08 18.54
C HIS A 357 -24.83 57.81 19.48
N GLN A 358 -24.14 56.67 19.28
CA GLN A 358 -22.71 56.58 19.56
C GLN A 358 -22.04 55.63 18.57
N PRO A 359 -20.90 56.02 17.97
CA PRO A 359 -20.14 55.17 17.06
C PRO A 359 -19.23 54.21 17.82
N LEU A 360 -19.24 52.94 17.42
CA LEU A 360 -18.30 51.93 17.97
C LEU A 360 -16.93 52.11 17.35
N GLU A 361 -15.98 52.49 18.21
CA GLU A 361 -14.54 52.51 17.98
C GLU A 361 -14.01 51.10 17.73
N HIS A 362 -13.17 50.95 16.71
CA HIS A 362 -12.39 49.75 16.45
C HIS A 362 -11.20 49.65 17.40
N PRO A 363 -10.88 48.48 18.02
CA PRO A 363 -9.65 48.30 18.76
C PRO A 363 -8.42 48.20 17.83
N PRO A 364 -7.23 48.67 18.25
CA PRO A 364 -6.03 48.70 17.43
C PRO A 364 -5.38 47.34 17.29
N ARG A 365 -4.81 47.10 16.11
CA ARG A 365 -3.97 45.92 15.81
C ARG A 365 -2.65 45.99 16.56
N PRO A 366 -2.13 44.88 17.11
CA PRO A 366 -0.79 44.87 17.68
C PRO A 366 0.28 44.84 16.59
N TYR A 367 1.21 45.77 16.67
CA TYR A 367 2.46 45.81 15.90
C TYR A 367 3.38 44.68 16.38
N ILE A 368 3.81 43.81 15.46
CA ILE A 368 4.90 42.87 15.69
C ILE A 368 6.17 43.57 15.27
N GLN A 369 7.04 43.85 16.23
CA GLN A 369 8.42 44.32 16.00
C GLN A 369 9.26 43.16 15.44
N LEU A 370 9.86 43.39 14.29
CA LEU A 370 10.96 42.61 13.75
C LEU A 370 12.21 42.97 14.55
N GLN A 371 12.73 42.03 15.34
CA GLN A 371 14.09 42.11 15.86
C GLN A 371 15.01 41.31 14.94
N GLU A 372 15.91 42.02 14.35
CA GLU A 372 17.12 41.54 13.69
C GLU A 372 17.95 40.70 14.67
N TRP A 373 18.40 39.51 14.23
CA TRP A 373 19.57 38.86 14.77
C TRP A 373 20.62 38.76 13.68
N ARG A 374 21.61 39.71 13.76
CA ARG A 374 22.97 39.56 13.27
C ARG A 374 23.80 39.01 14.44
N SER A 375 24.44 37.90 14.28
CA SER A 375 25.82 37.49 14.62
C SER A 375 25.90 35.96 14.57
#